data_ef6265964201333e4501691062be74f3
#
_entry.id   ef6265964201333e4501691062be74f3
#
_cell.length_a   1.000
_cell.length_b   1.000
_cell.length_c   1.000
_cell.angle_alpha   90.00
_cell.angle_beta   90.00
_cell.angle_gamma   90.00
#
_symmetry.space_group_name_H-M   'P 1'
#
loop_
_entity.id
_entity.type
_entity.pdbx_description
1 polymer ?
#
loop_
_entity_poly.entity_id
_entity_poly.type
_entity_poly.pdbx_seq_one_letter_code
_entity_poly.pdbx_strand_id
1 'polypeptide(L)'
;MNKIENINLLPDTEPDSGDYIGEDGLLYCGKCRKPKEAYFPEGKTLFGLDRHPAECDCQRAQRMEREAAEQQRRHLDTVEDLKRRGFSDTAMRDWTFENDNGRNPQTAVARFYAEHWDTMQAENIGYLFWGGVGTGKSYLAGCIANALMEKEIPVRMTNFAAILNDLAASFEGRNEYISRLCRYPLLILDDFGMERGTEYGLEQVYSVIDSRYRSRRPLIVTTNLTLQQIQNPPDTAHARIYDRLLEMCAPVRFTGGNFRRETAQAKLERLKNLMNE
;
A
#
# COMPACT_ATOMS: atom_id res chain seq x y z
N MET A 1 -8.21 57.07 13.60
CA MET A 1 -6.90 56.95 12.91
C MET A 1 -6.30 55.62 13.32
N ASN A 2 -6.59 54.58 12.55
CA ASN A 2 -6.02 53.25 12.80
C ASN A 2 -4.68 53.18 12.09
N LYS A 3 -3.61 52.95 12.87
CA LYS A 3 -2.30 52.58 12.34
C LYS A 3 -2.42 51.17 11.76
N ILE A 4 -2.32 51.05 10.44
CA ILE A 4 -2.04 49.79 9.78
C ILE A 4 -0.55 49.52 10.05
N GLU A 5 -0.28 48.52 10.91
CA GLU A 5 1.06 48.02 11.14
C GLU A 5 1.58 47.43 9.81
N ASN A 6 2.81 47.81 9.48
CA ASN A 6 3.51 47.37 8.27
C ASN A 6 3.54 45.83 8.23
N ILE A 7 2.68 45.24 7.41
CA ILE A 7 2.84 43.84 7.01
C ILE A 7 4.00 43.83 6.00
N ASN A 8 5.13 43.30 6.42
CA ASN A 8 6.28 43.08 5.55
C ASN A 8 5.91 41.93 4.57
N LEU A 9 5.34 42.30 3.42
CA LEU A 9 4.84 41.37 2.39
C LEU A 9 5.93 40.88 1.39
N LEU A 10 7.16 41.30 1.61
CA LEU A 10 8.28 40.83 0.80
C LEU A 10 9.06 39.78 1.60
N PRO A 11 9.36 38.62 1.00
CA PRO A 11 10.32 37.72 1.62
C PRO A 11 11.65 38.47 1.75
N ASP A 12 12.19 38.49 2.97
CA ASP A 12 13.46 39.14 3.28
C ASP A 12 14.54 38.56 2.34
N THR A 13 14.92 39.32 1.33
CA THR A 13 16.15 39.08 0.57
C THR A 13 17.30 39.66 1.38
N GLU A 14 17.56 39.10 2.57
CA GLU A 14 18.84 39.35 3.24
C GLU A 14 19.97 38.77 2.38
N PRO A 15 21.00 39.57 2.09
CA PRO A 15 22.14 39.09 1.30
C PRO A 15 22.84 37.97 2.07
N ASP A 16 22.95 36.79 1.46
CA ASP A 16 23.83 35.73 1.97
C ASP A 16 25.30 36.22 1.96
N SER A 17 26.11 35.66 2.84
CA SER A 17 27.53 36.00 2.87
C SER A 17 28.20 35.69 1.50
N GLY A 18 28.55 36.73 0.74
CA GLY A 18 29.17 36.61 -0.60
C GLY A 18 28.30 37.10 -1.75
N ASP A 19 27.03 37.43 -1.52
CA ASP A 19 26.18 38.10 -2.52
C ASP A 19 26.71 39.53 -2.81
N TYR A 20 26.48 40.02 -4.02
CA TYR A 20 26.98 41.33 -4.46
C TYR A 20 25.97 42.04 -5.35
N ILE A 21 26.06 43.39 -5.40
CA ILE A 21 25.24 44.20 -6.30
C ILE A 21 25.99 44.29 -7.66
N GLY A 22 25.30 43.91 -8.75
CA GLY A 22 25.80 44.09 -10.11
C GLY A 22 25.80 45.53 -10.60
N GLU A 23 26.39 45.78 -11.79
CA GLU A 23 26.41 47.07 -12.44
C GLU A 23 24.99 47.60 -12.78
N ASP A 24 24.05 46.69 -12.96
CA ASP A 24 22.63 46.96 -13.19
C ASP A 24 21.82 47.23 -11.90
N GLY A 25 22.49 47.27 -10.75
CA GLY A 25 21.88 47.52 -9.45
C GLY A 25 21.07 46.37 -8.86
N LEU A 26 21.05 45.17 -9.48
CA LEU A 26 20.40 43.97 -8.95
C LEU A 26 21.34 43.20 -8.03
N LEU A 27 20.70 42.46 -7.08
CA LEU A 27 21.43 41.55 -6.21
C LEU A 27 21.78 40.24 -6.95
N TYR A 28 23.02 39.81 -6.87
CA TYR A 28 23.57 38.59 -7.50
C TYR A 28 24.06 37.59 -6.44
N CYS A 29 23.84 36.31 -6.72
CA CYS A 29 24.33 35.23 -5.87
C CYS A 29 25.86 35.11 -5.95
N GLY A 30 26.53 35.12 -4.80
CA GLY A 30 27.99 34.96 -4.70
C GLY A 30 28.50 33.60 -5.16
N LYS A 31 27.64 32.56 -5.19
CA LYS A 31 28.02 31.20 -5.62
C LYS A 31 27.83 30.99 -7.12
N CYS A 32 26.62 31.18 -7.66
CA CYS A 32 26.34 30.88 -9.08
C CYS A 32 26.38 32.12 -9.99
N ARG A 33 26.56 33.31 -9.42
CA ARG A 33 26.65 34.59 -10.15
C ARG A 33 25.39 34.92 -10.98
N LYS A 34 24.24 34.32 -10.62
CA LYS A 34 22.95 34.64 -11.22
C LYS A 34 22.22 35.66 -10.38
N PRO A 35 21.35 36.50 -11.00
CA PRO A 35 20.58 37.49 -10.25
C PRO A 35 19.63 36.83 -9.27
N LYS A 36 19.48 37.46 -8.09
CA LYS A 36 18.48 37.14 -7.05
C LYS A 36 17.30 38.11 -7.09
N GLU A 37 17.34 39.09 -7.98
CA GLU A 37 16.28 40.07 -8.24
C GLU A 37 16.07 40.22 -9.74
N ALA A 38 14.89 40.69 -10.13
CA ALA A 38 14.58 41.07 -11.50
C ALA A 38 13.72 42.35 -11.51
N TYR A 39 13.91 43.20 -12.50
CA TYR A 39 13.04 44.36 -12.71
C TYR A 39 11.67 43.93 -13.20
N PHE A 40 10.63 44.66 -12.76
CA PHE A 40 9.32 44.53 -13.39
C PHE A 40 9.39 45.03 -14.85
N PRO A 41 8.52 44.51 -15.73
CA PRO A 41 8.40 45.07 -17.09
C PRO A 41 8.18 46.58 -17.06
N GLU A 42 8.68 47.25 -18.11
CA GLU A 42 8.66 48.75 -18.20
C GLU A 42 7.32 49.35 -17.79
N GLY A 43 7.39 50.37 -16.91
CA GLY A 43 6.24 51.10 -16.40
C GLY A 43 5.41 50.42 -15.33
N LYS A 44 5.80 49.24 -14.86
CA LYS A 44 5.11 48.54 -13.76
C LYS A 44 5.93 48.61 -12.47
N THR A 45 5.27 48.94 -11.40
CA THR A 45 5.81 48.87 -10.03
C THR A 45 4.81 48.19 -9.13
N LEU A 46 5.27 47.50 -8.12
CA LEU A 46 4.43 46.89 -7.08
C LEU A 46 4.81 47.50 -5.73
N PHE A 47 3.86 48.14 -5.06
CA PHE A 47 4.10 48.88 -3.79
C PHE A 47 5.23 49.93 -3.84
N GLY A 48 5.47 50.52 -5.03
CA GLY A 48 6.53 51.53 -5.23
C GLY A 48 7.93 50.92 -5.48
N LEU A 49 8.03 49.60 -5.57
CA LEU A 49 9.25 48.88 -5.92
C LEU A 49 9.29 48.62 -7.43
N ASP A 50 10.44 48.81 -8.04
CA ASP A 50 10.71 48.55 -9.47
C ASP A 50 11.24 47.16 -9.75
N ARG A 51 11.56 46.40 -8.69
CA ARG A 51 12.16 45.08 -8.76
C ARG A 51 11.43 44.08 -7.85
N HIS A 52 11.57 42.80 -8.14
CA HIS A 52 11.06 41.66 -7.34
C HIS A 52 12.13 40.61 -7.13
N PRO A 53 12.03 39.76 -6.07
CA PRO A 53 12.90 38.64 -5.86
C PRO A 53 12.84 37.66 -7.05
N ALA A 54 14.00 37.14 -7.45
CA ALA A 54 14.16 36.09 -8.44
C ALA A 54 15.02 34.97 -7.87
N GLU A 55 14.66 33.73 -8.15
CA GLU A 55 15.46 32.60 -7.69
C GLU A 55 16.73 32.43 -8.54
N CYS A 56 17.88 32.50 -7.93
CA CYS A 56 19.12 32.08 -8.57
C CYS A 56 19.20 30.53 -8.70
N ASP A 57 20.12 30.03 -9.51
CA ASP A 57 20.23 28.58 -9.75
C ASP A 57 20.51 27.78 -8.46
N CYS A 58 21.26 28.34 -7.50
CA CYS A 58 21.51 27.70 -6.21
C CYS A 58 20.25 27.58 -5.35
N GLN A 59 19.45 28.66 -5.29
CA GLN A 59 18.20 28.67 -4.54
C GLN A 59 17.20 27.70 -5.16
N ARG A 60 17.10 27.67 -6.50
CA ARG A 60 16.24 26.75 -7.23
C ARG A 60 16.64 25.30 -6.96
N ALA A 61 17.92 24.97 -7.04
CA ALA A 61 18.43 23.64 -6.74
C ALA A 61 18.11 23.23 -5.31
N GLN A 62 18.34 24.11 -4.33
CA GLN A 62 18.04 23.84 -2.92
C GLN A 62 16.54 23.69 -2.65
N ARG A 63 15.69 24.49 -3.31
CA ARG A 63 14.23 24.35 -3.21
C ARG A 63 13.78 23.00 -3.79
N MET A 64 14.27 22.62 -4.98
CA MET A 64 13.94 21.33 -5.60
C MET A 64 14.37 20.15 -4.74
N GLU A 65 15.55 20.23 -4.11
CA GLU A 65 16.03 19.19 -3.19
C GLU A 65 15.14 19.07 -1.95
N ARG A 66 14.77 20.21 -1.35
CA ARG A 66 13.83 20.22 -0.20
C ARG A 66 12.46 19.68 -0.55
N GLU A 67 11.91 20.09 -1.69
CA GLU A 67 10.61 19.60 -2.19
C GLU A 67 10.65 18.07 -2.45
N ALA A 68 11.74 17.59 -3.08
CA ALA A 68 11.92 16.16 -3.31
C ALA A 68 12.06 15.37 -1.99
N ALA A 69 12.83 15.88 -1.03
CA ALA A 69 12.97 15.25 0.29
C ALA A 69 11.65 15.23 1.07
N GLU A 70 10.88 16.32 1.01
CA GLU A 70 9.56 16.39 1.64
C GLU A 70 8.57 15.43 0.98
N GLN A 71 8.56 15.36 -0.35
CA GLN A 71 7.71 14.42 -1.09
C GLN A 71 8.06 12.96 -0.75
N GLN A 72 9.36 12.63 -0.70
CA GLN A 72 9.83 11.31 -0.30
C GLN A 72 9.38 10.96 1.12
N ARG A 73 9.50 11.89 2.07
CA ARG A 73 9.06 11.70 3.44
C ARG A 73 7.56 11.46 3.51
N ARG A 74 6.75 12.27 2.84
CA ARG A 74 5.27 12.11 2.79
C ARG A 74 4.89 10.75 2.22
N HIS A 75 5.57 10.31 1.16
CA HIS A 75 5.36 8.98 0.58
C HIS A 75 5.63 7.88 1.60
N LEU A 76 6.78 7.90 2.29
CA LEU A 76 7.15 6.91 3.31
C LEU A 76 6.14 6.89 4.48
N ASP A 77 5.72 8.05 4.96
CA ASP A 77 4.72 8.17 6.04
C ASP A 77 3.37 7.58 5.59
N THR A 78 2.97 7.82 4.34
CA THR A 78 1.74 7.26 3.76
C THR A 78 1.80 5.74 3.65
N VAL A 79 2.90 5.20 3.11
CA VAL A 79 3.11 3.74 2.97
C VAL A 79 3.09 3.05 4.33
N GLU A 80 3.78 3.62 5.34
CA GLU A 80 3.80 3.05 6.70
C GLU A 80 2.39 3.05 7.32
N ASP A 81 1.61 4.13 7.14
CA ASP A 81 0.23 4.18 7.62
C ASP A 81 -0.68 3.15 6.91
N LEU A 82 -0.51 2.97 5.60
CA LEU A 82 -1.22 1.95 4.84
C LEU A 82 -0.87 0.55 5.33
N LYS A 83 0.41 0.23 5.54
CA LYS A 83 0.85 -1.07 6.08
C LYS A 83 0.32 -1.31 7.49
N ARG A 84 0.31 -0.28 8.34
CA ARG A 84 -0.22 -0.36 9.71
C ARG A 84 -1.70 -0.68 9.74
N ARG A 85 -2.50 -0.09 8.85
CA ARG A 85 -3.95 -0.31 8.76
C ARG A 85 -4.32 -1.53 7.93
N GLY A 86 -3.48 -1.88 6.96
CA GLY A 86 -3.73 -2.92 5.99
C GLY A 86 -3.51 -4.32 6.51
N PHE A 87 -2.52 -4.52 7.36
CA PHE A 87 -2.18 -5.83 7.91
C PHE A 87 -2.69 -6.02 9.33
N SER A 88 -3.18 -7.23 9.61
CA SER A 88 -3.55 -7.64 10.98
C SER A 88 -2.34 -8.13 11.80
N ASP A 89 -1.24 -8.51 11.14
CA ASP A 89 0.01 -8.96 11.76
C ASP A 89 1.18 -8.13 11.21
N THR A 90 2.03 -7.65 12.12
CA THR A 90 3.22 -6.84 11.79
C THR A 90 4.24 -7.61 10.94
N ALA A 91 4.35 -8.94 11.11
CA ALA A 91 5.24 -9.78 10.31
C ALA A 91 4.90 -9.76 8.81
N MET A 92 3.66 -9.47 8.45
CA MET A 92 3.24 -9.38 7.04
C MET A 92 3.84 -8.17 6.31
N ARG A 93 4.35 -7.16 7.04
CA ARG A 93 4.98 -5.97 6.45
C ARG A 93 6.29 -6.30 5.74
N ASP A 94 6.94 -7.40 6.14
CA ASP A 94 8.19 -7.87 5.55
C ASP A 94 7.98 -8.88 4.41
N TRP A 95 6.73 -9.20 4.07
CA TRP A 95 6.41 -10.08 2.96
C TRP A 95 6.45 -9.30 1.64
N THR A 96 7.65 -9.13 1.12
CA THR A 96 7.91 -8.39 -0.12
C THR A 96 8.49 -9.30 -1.18
N PHE A 97 8.41 -8.87 -2.44
CA PHE A 97 9.02 -9.60 -3.55
C PHE A 97 10.54 -9.55 -3.53
N GLU A 98 11.13 -8.55 -2.86
CA GLU A 98 12.59 -8.42 -2.65
C GLU A 98 13.09 -9.47 -1.67
N ASN A 99 12.27 -9.81 -0.67
CA ASN A 99 12.57 -10.84 0.33
C ASN A 99 12.21 -12.26 -0.14
N ASP A 100 11.63 -12.41 -1.34
CA ASP A 100 11.33 -13.73 -1.92
C ASP A 100 12.62 -14.43 -2.37
N ASN A 101 12.73 -15.70 -2.02
CA ASN A 101 13.91 -16.51 -2.38
C ASN A 101 13.88 -17.05 -3.81
N GLY A 102 12.87 -16.69 -4.59
CA GLY A 102 12.71 -17.08 -6.00
C GLY A 102 12.35 -18.56 -6.22
N ARG A 103 12.10 -19.34 -5.16
CA ARG A 103 11.81 -20.77 -5.28
C ARG A 103 10.34 -21.09 -5.55
N ASN A 104 9.45 -20.11 -5.39
CA ASN A 104 8.03 -20.31 -5.62
C ASN A 104 7.69 -20.00 -7.10
N PRO A 105 7.26 -20.98 -7.90
CA PRO A 105 6.94 -20.76 -9.30
C PRO A 105 5.77 -19.79 -9.52
N GLN A 106 4.92 -19.57 -8.50
CA GLN A 106 3.80 -18.62 -8.56
C GLN A 106 4.21 -17.15 -8.29
N THR A 107 5.47 -16.88 -7.96
CA THR A 107 5.97 -15.51 -7.76
C THR A 107 5.75 -14.64 -9.00
N ALA A 108 5.97 -15.19 -10.21
CA ALA A 108 5.73 -14.46 -11.46
C ALA A 108 4.26 -14.04 -11.62
N VAL A 109 3.32 -14.93 -11.26
CA VAL A 109 1.87 -14.64 -11.32
C VAL A 109 1.48 -13.56 -10.31
N ALA A 110 2.07 -13.61 -9.11
CA ALA A 110 1.82 -12.60 -8.08
C ALA A 110 2.41 -11.22 -8.46
N ARG A 111 3.62 -11.18 -9.02
CA ARG A 111 4.21 -9.93 -9.57
C ARG A 111 3.36 -9.35 -10.68
N PHE A 112 2.95 -10.17 -11.64
CA PHE A 112 2.10 -9.75 -12.74
C PHE A 112 0.83 -9.03 -12.24
N TYR A 113 0.20 -9.55 -11.17
CA TYR A 113 -0.98 -8.92 -10.56
C TYR A 113 -0.69 -7.51 -10.04
N ALA A 114 0.42 -7.35 -9.29
CA ALA A 114 0.80 -6.07 -8.71
C ALA A 114 1.28 -5.05 -9.76
N GLU A 115 1.91 -5.51 -10.83
CA GLU A 115 2.39 -4.68 -11.93
C GLU A 115 1.22 -4.19 -12.82
N HIS A 116 0.20 -5.03 -13.02
CA HIS A 116 -0.97 -4.74 -13.87
C HIS A 116 -2.21 -4.38 -13.05
N TRP A 117 -2.00 -3.78 -11.88
CA TRP A 117 -3.09 -3.47 -10.94
C TRP A 117 -4.26 -2.68 -11.57
N ASP A 118 -3.97 -1.68 -12.38
CA ASP A 118 -5.01 -0.84 -12.98
C ASP A 118 -5.98 -1.68 -13.84
N THR A 119 -5.46 -2.64 -14.59
CA THR A 119 -6.28 -3.59 -15.37
C THR A 119 -7.05 -4.54 -14.45
N MET A 120 -6.38 -5.11 -13.42
CA MET A 120 -7.03 -6.00 -12.46
C MET A 120 -8.18 -5.31 -11.73
N GLN A 121 -7.99 -4.05 -11.37
CA GLN A 121 -9.02 -3.25 -10.72
C GLN A 121 -10.18 -2.90 -11.67
N ALA A 122 -9.87 -2.46 -12.89
CA ALA A 122 -10.88 -2.05 -13.87
C ALA A 122 -11.77 -3.22 -14.30
N GLU A 123 -11.19 -4.41 -14.47
CA GLU A 123 -11.88 -5.63 -14.87
C GLU A 123 -12.40 -6.46 -13.68
N ASN A 124 -12.19 -6.00 -12.44
CA ASN A 124 -12.57 -6.69 -11.20
C ASN A 124 -12.02 -8.12 -11.12
N ILE A 125 -10.76 -8.32 -11.52
CA ILE A 125 -10.11 -9.63 -11.49
C ILE A 125 -9.44 -9.84 -10.14
N GLY A 126 -9.87 -10.87 -9.42
CA GLY A 126 -9.23 -11.38 -8.20
C GLY A 126 -8.47 -12.68 -8.44
N TYR A 127 -7.77 -13.17 -7.41
CA TYR A 127 -7.11 -14.46 -7.42
C TYR A 127 -7.60 -15.37 -6.29
N LEU A 128 -7.81 -16.63 -6.60
CA LEU A 128 -8.02 -17.71 -5.64
C LEU A 128 -6.73 -18.55 -5.56
N PHE A 129 -5.90 -18.29 -4.56
CA PHE A 129 -4.68 -19.05 -4.31
C PHE A 129 -5.03 -20.33 -3.54
N TRP A 130 -4.93 -21.49 -4.20
CA TRP A 130 -5.30 -22.76 -3.61
C TRP A 130 -4.16 -23.78 -3.68
N GLY A 131 -4.13 -24.71 -2.73
CA GLY A 131 -3.09 -25.77 -2.68
C GLY A 131 -2.67 -26.11 -1.26
N GLY A 132 -1.68 -26.98 -1.13
CA GLY A 132 -1.23 -27.52 0.15
C GLY A 132 -0.75 -26.49 1.17
N VAL A 133 -0.67 -26.90 2.43
CA VAL A 133 -0.17 -26.05 3.52
C VAL A 133 1.33 -25.78 3.34
N GLY A 134 1.74 -24.52 3.62
CA GLY A 134 3.16 -24.14 3.59
C GLY A 134 3.73 -23.87 2.20
N THR A 135 2.90 -23.81 1.15
CA THR A 135 3.32 -23.59 -0.25
C THR A 135 3.53 -22.11 -0.61
N GLY A 136 3.40 -21.16 0.35
CA GLY A 136 3.68 -19.75 0.12
C GLY A 136 2.50 -18.89 -0.33
N LYS A 137 1.24 -19.40 -0.30
CA LYS A 137 0.03 -18.64 -0.70
C LYS A 137 -0.12 -17.33 0.04
N SER A 138 -0.16 -17.36 1.36
CA SER A 138 -0.29 -16.17 2.21
C SER A 138 0.88 -15.21 2.02
N TYR A 139 2.11 -15.73 1.87
CA TYR A 139 3.30 -14.93 1.63
C TYR A 139 3.19 -14.13 0.33
N LEU A 140 2.85 -14.78 -0.79
CA LEU A 140 2.71 -14.09 -2.08
C LEU A 140 1.49 -13.14 -2.12
N ALA A 141 0.41 -13.45 -1.40
CA ALA A 141 -0.69 -12.51 -1.21
C ALA A 141 -0.23 -11.25 -0.44
N GLY A 142 0.60 -11.42 0.58
CA GLY A 142 1.25 -10.32 1.30
C GLY A 142 2.23 -9.53 0.44
N CYS A 143 3.00 -10.20 -0.44
CA CYS A 143 3.86 -9.51 -1.42
C CYS A 143 3.06 -8.60 -2.35
N ILE A 144 1.91 -9.06 -2.86
CA ILE A 144 1.00 -8.23 -3.66
C ILE A 144 0.53 -7.03 -2.83
N ALA A 145 0.10 -7.26 -1.59
CA ALA A 145 -0.38 -6.19 -0.71
C ALA A 145 0.69 -5.12 -0.49
N ASN A 146 1.92 -5.52 -0.13
CA ASN A 146 3.03 -4.59 0.08
C ASN A 146 3.36 -3.81 -1.21
N ALA A 147 3.46 -4.50 -2.36
CA ALA A 147 3.76 -3.85 -3.64
C ALA A 147 2.70 -2.81 -4.06
N LEU A 148 1.43 -3.04 -3.74
CA LEU A 148 0.37 -2.07 -3.99
C LEU A 148 0.40 -0.91 -2.99
N MET A 149 0.68 -1.17 -1.70
CA MET A 149 0.82 -0.12 -0.69
C MET A 149 2.02 0.80 -0.98
N GLU A 150 3.12 0.29 -1.55
CA GLU A 150 4.23 1.11 -2.07
C GLU A 150 3.80 2.05 -3.22
N LYS A 151 2.73 1.71 -3.94
CA LYS A 151 2.06 2.58 -4.91
C LYS A 151 0.95 3.44 -4.28
N GLU A 152 0.91 3.56 -2.96
CA GLU A 152 -0.10 4.27 -2.18
C GLU A 152 -1.54 3.75 -2.37
N ILE A 153 -1.71 2.49 -2.79
CA ILE A 153 -3.01 1.85 -2.97
C ILE A 153 -3.41 1.15 -1.67
N PRO A 154 -4.53 1.53 -1.04
CA PRO A 154 -4.98 0.89 0.20
C PRO A 154 -5.36 -0.58 -0.01
N VAL A 155 -4.75 -1.48 0.73
CA VAL A 155 -5.09 -2.91 0.76
C VAL A 155 -5.46 -3.31 2.18
N ARG A 156 -6.44 -4.19 2.33
CA ARG A 156 -6.72 -4.87 3.60
C ARG A 156 -6.46 -6.36 3.46
N MET A 157 -5.53 -6.89 4.24
CA MET A 157 -5.29 -8.32 4.38
C MET A 157 -5.71 -8.76 5.78
N THR A 158 -6.65 -9.70 5.85
CA THR A 158 -7.25 -10.22 7.08
C THR A 158 -7.70 -11.67 6.88
N ASN A 159 -8.26 -12.28 7.89
CA ASN A 159 -8.87 -13.61 7.81
C ASN A 159 -10.25 -13.61 8.47
N PHE A 160 -11.04 -14.66 8.22
CA PHE A 160 -12.39 -14.72 8.78
C PHE A 160 -12.43 -14.84 10.30
N ALA A 161 -11.42 -15.41 10.95
CA ALA A 161 -11.37 -15.46 12.40
C ALA A 161 -11.29 -14.05 13.00
N ALA A 162 -10.44 -13.18 12.43
CA ALA A 162 -10.37 -11.78 12.83
C ALA A 162 -11.67 -11.02 12.53
N ILE A 163 -12.24 -11.20 11.33
CA ILE A 163 -13.53 -10.57 10.95
C ILE A 163 -14.63 -10.97 11.91
N LEU A 164 -14.76 -12.26 12.23
CA LEU A 164 -15.80 -12.76 13.14
C LEU A 164 -15.61 -12.24 14.57
N ASN A 165 -14.38 -12.10 15.05
CA ASN A 165 -14.09 -11.51 16.34
C ASN A 165 -14.48 -10.02 16.37
N ASP A 166 -14.11 -9.26 15.32
CA ASP A 166 -14.46 -7.85 15.21
C ASP A 166 -15.98 -7.66 15.14
N LEU A 167 -16.69 -8.51 14.38
CA LEU A 167 -18.15 -8.49 14.28
C LEU A 167 -18.82 -8.84 15.60
N ALA A 168 -18.25 -9.77 16.39
CA ALA A 168 -18.78 -10.13 17.71
C ALA A 168 -18.59 -9.02 18.75
N ALA A 169 -17.50 -8.25 18.64
CA ALA A 169 -17.22 -7.12 19.52
C ALA A 169 -18.08 -5.88 19.20
N SER A 170 -18.65 -5.79 18.01
CA SER A 170 -19.30 -4.58 17.48
C SER A 170 -20.79 -4.80 17.24
N PHE A 171 -21.62 -4.74 18.30
CA PHE A 171 -23.07 -4.96 18.16
C PHE A 171 -23.81 -3.92 17.31
N GLU A 172 -23.37 -2.68 17.28
CA GLU A 172 -24.04 -1.57 16.57
C GLU A 172 -23.44 -1.22 15.19
N GLY A 173 -22.29 -1.73 14.85
CA GLY A 173 -21.55 -1.35 13.61
C GLY A 173 -21.37 -2.48 12.60
N ARG A 174 -22.09 -3.62 12.71
CA ARG A 174 -21.86 -4.81 11.87
C ARG A 174 -21.90 -4.52 10.37
N ASN A 175 -22.97 -3.90 9.90
CA ASN A 175 -23.11 -3.55 8.48
C ASN A 175 -22.11 -2.47 8.05
N GLU A 176 -21.79 -1.55 8.95
CA GLU A 176 -20.80 -0.52 8.72
C GLU A 176 -19.40 -1.10 8.64
N TYR A 177 -19.04 -2.03 9.52
CA TYR A 177 -17.78 -2.76 9.46
C TYR A 177 -17.60 -3.49 8.13
N ILE A 178 -18.60 -4.29 7.70
CA ILE A 178 -18.55 -5.00 6.42
C ILE A 178 -18.46 -4.03 5.25
N SER A 179 -19.21 -2.93 5.27
CA SER A 179 -19.17 -1.89 4.25
C SER A 179 -17.80 -1.24 4.18
N ARG A 180 -17.19 -0.90 5.34
CA ARG A 180 -15.84 -0.35 5.42
C ARG A 180 -14.79 -1.32 4.90
N LEU A 181 -14.86 -2.60 5.28
CA LEU A 181 -13.99 -3.66 4.79
C LEU A 181 -14.06 -3.79 3.26
N CYS A 182 -15.27 -3.74 2.70
CA CYS A 182 -15.48 -3.85 1.26
C CYS A 182 -15.13 -2.56 0.47
N ARG A 183 -14.82 -1.44 1.13
CA ARG A 183 -14.38 -0.20 0.47
C ARG A 183 -12.91 -0.21 0.04
N TYR A 184 -12.08 -1.07 0.62
CA TYR A 184 -10.68 -1.17 0.20
C TYR A 184 -10.58 -1.51 -1.29
N PRO A 185 -9.70 -0.86 -2.06
CA PRO A 185 -9.44 -1.20 -3.46
C PRO A 185 -9.16 -2.70 -3.63
N LEU A 186 -8.26 -3.27 -2.85
CA LEU A 186 -8.04 -4.71 -2.76
C LEU A 186 -8.35 -5.22 -1.35
N LEU A 187 -9.12 -6.30 -1.27
CA LEU A 187 -9.31 -7.10 -0.06
C LEU A 187 -8.62 -8.45 -0.25
N ILE A 188 -7.87 -8.88 0.77
CA ILE A 188 -7.23 -10.19 0.81
C ILE A 188 -7.79 -10.95 2.01
N LEU A 189 -8.39 -12.10 1.75
CA LEU A 189 -8.91 -13.02 2.76
C LEU A 189 -8.01 -14.24 2.86
N ASP A 190 -7.21 -14.29 3.92
CA ASP A 190 -6.24 -15.36 4.13
C ASP A 190 -6.85 -16.55 4.86
N ASP A 191 -6.38 -17.76 4.54
CA ASP A 191 -6.78 -19.03 5.14
C ASP A 191 -8.30 -19.30 5.12
N PHE A 192 -8.95 -19.01 3.99
CA PHE A 192 -10.37 -19.30 3.77
C PHE A 192 -10.68 -20.81 3.86
N GLY A 193 -11.81 -21.16 4.48
CA GLY A 193 -12.23 -22.55 4.71
C GLY A 193 -11.75 -23.12 6.05
N MET A 194 -11.16 -22.26 6.92
CA MET A 194 -10.77 -22.60 8.30
C MET A 194 -11.74 -22.01 9.35
N GLU A 195 -12.85 -21.48 8.89
CA GLU A 195 -13.87 -20.87 9.74
C GLU A 195 -14.53 -21.92 10.65
N ARG A 196 -14.96 -21.50 11.85
CA ARG A 196 -15.74 -22.36 12.72
C ARG A 196 -17.04 -22.72 11.98
N GLY A 197 -17.31 -24.02 11.80
CA GLY A 197 -18.49 -24.56 11.11
C GLY A 197 -19.81 -24.32 11.85
N THR A 198 -20.03 -23.09 12.33
CA THR A 198 -21.28 -22.64 12.93
C THR A 198 -22.14 -21.95 11.87
N GLU A 199 -23.46 -22.11 11.94
CA GLU A 199 -24.40 -21.41 11.05
C GLU A 199 -24.16 -19.89 11.06
N TYR A 200 -23.92 -19.32 12.22
CA TYR A 200 -23.60 -17.90 12.37
C TYR A 200 -22.31 -17.52 11.63
N GLY A 201 -21.24 -18.30 11.78
CA GLY A 201 -19.98 -18.05 11.06
C GLY A 201 -20.17 -18.07 9.56
N LEU A 202 -20.88 -19.05 9.04
CA LEU A 202 -21.17 -19.21 7.62
C LEU A 202 -22.01 -18.05 7.06
N GLU A 203 -23.00 -17.57 7.82
CA GLU A 203 -23.82 -16.40 7.47
C GLU A 203 -22.95 -15.13 7.35
N GLN A 204 -22.02 -14.93 8.30
CA GLN A 204 -21.11 -13.77 8.24
C GLN A 204 -20.13 -13.86 7.06
N VAL A 205 -19.59 -15.05 6.79
CA VAL A 205 -18.75 -15.31 5.60
C VAL A 205 -19.53 -14.96 4.33
N TYR A 206 -20.76 -15.46 4.21
CA TYR A 206 -21.63 -15.12 3.09
C TYR A 206 -21.85 -13.61 2.96
N SER A 207 -22.14 -12.92 4.07
CA SER A 207 -22.40 -11.48 4.08
C SER A 207 -21.19 -10.66 3.60
N VAL A 208 -19.98 -11.04 4.00
CA VAL A 208 -18.74 -10.39 3.54
C VAL A 208 -18.50 -10.65 2.06
N ILE A 209 -18.58 -11.91 1.62
CA ILE A 209 -18.34 -12.29 0.21
C ILE A 209 -19.39 -11.65 -0.71
N ASP A 210 -20.67 -11.68 -0.33
CA ASP A 210 -21.76 -11.08 -1.11
C ASP A 210 -21.64 -9.54 -1.20
N SER A 211 -21.24 -8.88 -0.11
CA SER A 211 -20.98 -7.44 -0.11
C SER A 211 -19.78 -7.10 -0.99
N ARG A 212 -18.72 -7.92 -0.96
CA ARG A 212 -17.55 -7.73 -1.82
C ARG A 212 -17.90 -7.94 -3.30
N TYR A 213 -18.65 -9.00 -3.62
CA TYR A 213 -19.16 -9.27 -4.96
C TYR A 213 -19.95 -8.08 -5.52
N ARG A 214 -20.90 -7.54 -4.74
CA ARG A 214 -21.69 -6.36 -5.14
C ARG A 214 -20.87 -5.08 -5.26
N SER A 215 -19.76 -4.96 -4.54
CA SER A 215 -18.88 -3.79 -4.63
C SER A 215 -18.10 -3.70 -5.94
N ARG A 216 -18.04 -4.76 -6.73
CA ARG A 216 -17.25 -4.89 -7.96
C ARG A 216 -15.79 -4.45 -7.76
N ARG A 217 -15.17 -4.93 -6.70
CA ARG A 217 -13.77 -4.66 -6.38
C ARG A 217 -13.01 -5.97 -6.23
N PRO A 218 -11.76 -6.04 -6.72
CA PRO A 218 -10.96 -7.26 -6.71
C PRO A 218 -10.81 -7.87 -5.31
N LEU A 219 -10.82 -9.20 -5.27
CA LEU A 219 -10.64 -10.01 -4.07
C LEU A 219 -9.52 -11.02 -4.30
N ILE A 220 -8.59 -11.13 -3.37
CA ILE A 220 -7.66 -12.27 -3.33
C ILE A 220 -8.06 -13.14 -2.15
N VAL A 221 -8.14 -14.45 -2.39
CA VAL A 221 -8.43 -15.43 -1.35
C VAL A 221 -7.34 -16.48 -1.34
N THR A 222 -6.81 -16.82 -0.16
CA THR A 222 -5.95 -18.00 -0.02
C THR A 222 -6.70 -19.12 0.68
N THR A 223 -6.51 -20.35 0.26
CA THR A 223 -7.21 -21.50 0.85
C THR A 223 -6.40 -22.79 0.73
N ASN A 224 -6.60 -23.68 1.68
CA ASN A 224 -6.09 -25.07 1.62
C ASN A 224 -7.12 -26.04 1.01
N LEU A 225 -8.33 -25.57 0.71
CA LEU A 225 -9.33 -26.35 -0.03
C LEU A 225 -8.79 -26.63 -1.43
N THR A 226 -9.07 -27.82 -1.94
CA THR A 226 -8.82 -28.15 -3.34
C THR A 226 -9.86 -27.49 -4.24
N LEU A 227 -9.50 -27.25 -5.50
CA LEU A 227 -10.45 -26.72 -6.46
C LEU A 227 -11.70 -27.62 -6.62
N GLN A 228 -11.49 -28.96 -6.52
CA GLN A 228 -12.58 -29.92 -6.54
C GLN A 228 -13.55 -29.77 -5.36
N GLN A 229 -13.06 -29.47 -4.14
CA GLN A 229 -13.92 -29.19 -2.98
C GLN A 229 -14.72 -27.91 -3.15
N ILE A 230 -14.13 -26.88 -3.77
CA ILE A 230 -14.79 -25.62 -4.05
C ILE A 230 -15.86 -25.79 -5.14
N GLN A 231 -15.58 -26.58 -6.16
CA GLN A 231 -16.51 -26.89 -7.26
C GLN A 231 -17.64 -27.85 -6.84
N ASN A 232 -17.44 -28.65 -5.80
CA ASN A 232 -18.43 -29.59 -5.28
C ASN A 232 -18.71 -29.30 -3.79
N PRO A 233 -19.42 -28.22 -3.49
CA PRO A 233 -19.69 -27.76 -2.13
C PRO A 233 -20.59 -28.78 -1.37
N PRO A 234 -20.43 -28.88 -0.02
CA PRO A 234 -21.17 -29.85 0.77
C PRO A 234 -22.67 -29.54 0.91
N ASP A 235 -23.05 -28.27 0.78
CA ASP A 235 -24.41 -27.79 0.91
C ASP A 235 -24.67 -26.51 0.12
N THR A 236 -25.92 -26.08 0.10
CA THR A 236 -26.36 -24.89 -0.65
C THR A 236 -25.75 -23.57 -0.14
N ALA A 237 -25.45 -23.48 1.17
CA ALA A 237 -24.88 -22.27 1.75
C ALA A 237 -23.43 -22.08 1.27
N HIS A 238 -22.63 -23.14 1.32
CA HIS A 238 -21.27 -23.15 0.74
C HIS A 238 -21.31 -22.93 -0.77
N ALA A 239 -22.29 -23.52 -1.48
CA ALA A 239 -22.44 -23.34 -2.92
C ALA A 239 -22.55 -21.86 -3.30
N ARG A 240 -23.37 -21.09 -2.58
CA ARG A 240 -23.56 -19.65 -2.82
C ARG A 240 -22.29 -18.83 -2.59
N ILE A 241 -21.45 -19.22 -1.65
CA ILE A 241 -20.19 -18.56 -1.34
C ILE A 241 -19.16 -18.89 -2.42
N TYR A 242 -18.99 -20.18 -2.74
CA TYR A 242 -17.97 -20.66 -3.66
C TYR A 242 -18.23 -20.23 -5.10
N ASP A 243 -19.49 -20.18 -5.51
CA ASP A 243 -19.91 -19.68 -6.82
C ASP A 243 -19.45 -18.23 -7.03
N ARG A 244 -19.70 -17.34 -6.05
CA ARG A 244 -19.22 -15.95 -6.09
C ARG A 244 -17.71 -15.84 -6.07
N LEU A 245 -17.01 -16.69 -5.30
CA LEU A 245 -15.55 -16.70 -5.27
C LEU A 245 -14.96 -17.10 -6.63
N LEU A 246 -15.54 -18.12 -7.30
CA LEU A 246 -15.09 -18.55 -8.62
C LEU A 246 -15.40 -17.54 -9.72
N GLU A 247 -16.47 -16.74 -9.56
CA GLU A 247 -16.76 -15.66 -10.49
C GLU A 247 -15.80 -14.46 -10.33
N MET A 248 -15.46 -14.09 -9.07
CA MET A 248 -14.57 -12.96 -8.79
C MET A 248 -13.09 -13.27 -8.94
N CYS A 249 -12.69 -14.54 -8.76
CA CYS A 249 -11.30 -14.91 -8.53
C CYS A 249 -10.83 -16.00 -9.49
N ALA A 250 -9.83 -15.69 -10.30
CA ALA A 250 -9.15 -16.69 -11.14
C ALA A 250 -8.36 -17.68 -10.25
N PRO A 251 -8.58 -19.02 -10.40
CA PRO A 251 -7.89 -20.00 -9.58
C PRO A 251 -6.42 -20.13 -9.98
N VAL A 252 -5.53 -19.96 -9.00
CA VAL A 252 -4.07 -20.13 -9.12
C VAL A 252 -3.61 -21.26 -8.21
N ARG A 253 -3.09 -22.33 -8.80
CA ARG A 253 -2.66 -23.51 -8.06
C ARG A 253 -1.25 -23.33 -7.51
N PHE A 254 -1.07 -23.60 -6.22
CA PHE A 254 0.23 -23.65 -5.54
C PHE A 254 0.68 -25.10 -5.39
N THR A 255 1.74 -25.48 -6.12
CA THR A 255 2.25 -26.86 -6.18
C THR A 255 3.64 -27.00 -5.53
N GLY A 256 4.17 -25.95 -4.92
CA GLY A 256 5.50 -25.95 -4.31
C GLY A 256 5.63 -26.89 -3.10
N GLY A 257 6.88 -27.08 -2.65
CA GLY A 257 7.20 -27.76 -1.40
C GLY A 257 6.64 -27.04 -0.17
N ASN A 258 6.71 -27.69 0.98
CA ASN A 258 6.33 -27.06 2.24
C ASN A 258 7.51 -26.25 2.81
N PHE A 259 7.61 -24.97 2.47
CA PHE A 259 8.67 -24.08 2.94
C PHE A 259 8.78 -24.00 4.48
N ARG A 260 7.67 -24.17 5.21
CA ARG A 260 7.70 -24.17 6.70
C ARG A 260 8.45 -25.41 7.22
N ARG A 261 8.25 -26.59 6.60
CA ARG A 261 8.97 -27.80 6.98
C ARG A 261 10.47 -27.69 6.65
N GLU A 262 10.81 -27.16 5.49
CA GLU A 262 12.21 -26.93 5.10
C GLU A 262 12.92 -25.98 6.09
N THR A 263 12.26 -24.87 6.48
CA THR A 263 12.79 -23.93 7.47
C THR A 263 12.94 -24.59 8.84
N ALA A 264 11.99 -25.41 9.27
CA ALA A 264 12.06 -26.13 10.55
C ALA A 264 13.22 -27.14 10.55
N GLN A 265 13.44 -27.85 9.44
CA GLN A 265 14.53 -28.80 9.28
C GLN A 265 15.89 -28.10 9.30
N ALA A 266 16.05 -26.99 8.59
CA ALA A 266 17.27 -26.19 8.61
C ALA A 266 17.59 -25.63 10.02
N LYS A 267 16.57 -25.20 10.78
CA LYS A 267 16.76 -24.79 12.19
C LYS A 267 17.22 -25.96 13.06
N LEU A 268 16.67 -27.15 12.87
CA LEU A 268 17.07 -28.34 13.63
C LEU A 268 18.51 -28.74 13.33
N GLU A 269 18.92 -28.71 12.07
CA GLU A 269 20.30 -28.97 11.66
C GLU A 269 21.29 -27.97 12.26
N ARG A 270 20.94 -26.68 12.21
CA ARG A 270 21.75 -25.63 12.83
C ARG A 270 21.89 -25.82 14.35
N LEU A 271 20.81 -26.19 15.04
CA LEU A 271 20.85 -26.48 16.47
C LEU A 271 21.77 -27.67 16.77
N LYS A 272 21.70 -28.76 16.00
CA LYS A 272 22.60 -29.91 16.17
C LYS A 272 24.07 -29.54 15.98
N ASN A 273 24.38 -28.68 15.00
CA ASN A 273 25.74 -28.21 14.79
C ASN A 273 26.26 -27.40 15.99
N LEU A 274 25.42 -26.47 16.52
CA LEU A 274 25.78 -25.68 17.71
C LEU A 274 25.95 -26.52 18.99
N MET A 275 25.30 -27.69 19.08
CA MET A 275 25.46 -28.60 20.24
C MET A 275 26.68 -29.51 20.12
N ASN A 276 27.31 -29.57 18.94
CA ASN A 276 28.50 -30.41 18.68
C ASN A 276 29.80 -29.55 18.62
N GLU A 277 29.69 -28.23 18.69
CA GLU A 277 30.79 -27.27 18.89
C GLU A 277 31.05 -27.07 20.39
#